data_390c4bb667e7a4b5f0b17aa16541497a
#
_entry.id   390c4bb667e7a4b5f0b17aa16541497a
#
_cell.length_a   1.000
_cell.length_b   1.000
_cell.length_c   1.000
_cell.angle_alpha   90.00
_cell.angle_beta   90.00
_cell.angle_gamma   90.00
#
_symmetry.space_group_name_H-M   'P 1'
#
loop_
_entity.id
_entity.type
_entity.pdbx_description
1 polymer ?
#
loop_
_entity_poly.entity_id
_entity_poly.type
_entity_poly.pdbx_seq_one_letter_code
_entity_poly.pdbx_strand_id
1 'polypeptide(L)'
;YPFYERQIDILKREDVTISKEFECSMQEYEAFKQQKNTVRTARSILRQVNDGNNTDKKTVVFMPYKSQYWENMEALWKEYSDNDEYNVVVIPLPYYYKNFDGTADYCEDKGTYPDYVELTTYENYRFEQMNPEKIIIQNPYDEFNMTVTVHPAFYSRNLAIHTDELIYMPYFKTEEIDENDMRAYKWMKEYVTMPGVVYADKVIVQSENIKKLYVKKLTEFFGEDSQNDWDNKITY
;
A
#
# COMPACT_ATOMS: atom_id res chain seq x y z
N TYR A 1 -8.54 -23.08 -14.45
CA TYR A 1 -7.41 -22.50 -13.70
C TYR A 1 -6.33 -21.81 -14.55
N PRO A 2 -6.61 -21.32 -15.78
CA PRO A 2 -5.58 -20.71 -16.65
C PRO A 2 -5.04 -19.39 -16.09
N PHE A 3 -5.78 -18.71 -15.19
CA PHE A 3 -5.39 -17.43 -14.62
C PHE A 3 -4.25 -17.58 -13.59
N TYR A 4 -4.31 -18.59 -12.73
CA TYR A 4 -3.27 -18.88 -11.74
C TYR A 4 -1.95 -19.34 -12.37
N GLU A 5 -2.02 -20.18 -13.40
CA GLU A 5 -0.83 -20.59 -14.15
C GLU A 5 -0.13 -19.40 -14.83
N ARG A 6 -0.93 -18.46 -15.36
CA ARG A 6 -0.41 -17.25 -15.99
C ARG A 6 0.24 -16.28 -14.97
N GLN A 7 -0.24 -16.25 -13.73
CA GLN A 7 0.33 -15.43 -12.66
C GLN A 7 1.63 -16.02 -12.11
N ILE A 8 1.69 -17.34 -11.95
CA ILE A 8 2.91 -18.04 -11.58
C ILE A 8 3.97 -17.86 -12.68
N ASP A 9 3.59 -17.89 -13.94
CA ASP A 9 4.49 -17.64 -15.08
C ASP A 9 5.02 -16.19 -15.11
N ILE A 10 4.25 -15.21 -14.68
CA ILE A 10 4.72 -13.82 -14.54
C ILE A 10 5.75 -13.74 -13.43
N LEU A 11 5.48 -14.32 -12.26
CA LEU A 11 6.44 -14.35 -11.14
C LEU A 11 7.71 -15.13 -11.46
N LYS A 12 7.63 -16.18 -12.28
CA LYS A 12 8.80 -16.95 -12.76
C LYS A 12 9.64 -16.19 -13.79
N ARG A 13 9.05 -15.27 -14.56
CA ARG A 13 9.74 -14.49 -15.59
C ARG A 13 10.43 -13.25 -15.07
N GLU A 14 9.96 -12.73 -13.95
CA GLU A 14 10.56 -11.57 -13.29
C GLU A 14 11.47 -12.07 -12.17
N ASP A 15 12.65 -12.59 -12.45
CA ASP A 15 13.67 -13.06 -11.48
C ASP A 15 13.34 -12.61 -10.04
N VAL A 16 12.56 -13.43 -9.30
CA VAL A 16 12.17 -13.13 -7.91
C VAL A 16 13.44 -13.23 -7.07
N THR A 17 14.20 -12.18 -7.04
CA THR A 17 15.47 -12.10 -6.33
C THR A 17 15.20 -12.18 -4.83
N ILE A 18 15.80 -13.16 -4.16
CA ILE A 18 15.59 -13.46 -2.74
C ILE A 18 16.04 -12.32 -1.83
N SER A 19 16.95 -11.46 -2.30
CA SER A 19 17.47 -10.34 -1.53
C SER A 19 17.72 -9.12 -2.43
N LYS A 20 16.69 -8.35 -2.69
CA LYS A 20 16.83 -7.05 -3.33
C LYS A 20 16.56 -5.97 -2.29
N GLU A 21 17.50 -5.06 -2.08
CA GLU A 21 17.22 -3.85 -1.30
C GLU A 21 16.35 -2.91 -2.15
N PHE A 22 15.40 -2.27 -1.50
CA PHE A 22 14.65 -1.21 -2.15
C PHE A 22 15.53 0.02 -2.24
N GLU A 23 15.72 0.48 -3.45
CA GLU A 23 16.42 1.72 -3.78
C GLU A 23 15.47 2.64 -4.55
N CYS A 24 15.45 3.89 -4.16
CA CYS A 24 14.69 4.93 -4.83
C CYS A 24 15.45 6.25 -4.65
N SER A 25 15.92 6.81 -5.73
CA SER A 25 16.51 8.13 -5.70
C SER A 25 15.45 9.23 -5.57
N MET A 26 15.84 10.40 -5.07
CA MET A 26 14.93 11.56 -5.04
C MET A 26 14.40 11.91 -6.43
N GLN A 27 15.23 11.77 -7.46
CA GLN A 27 14.82 12.01 -8.85
C GLN A 27 13.72 11.03 -9.32
N GLU A 28 13.83 9.74 -8.97
CA GLU A 28 12.82 8.73 -9.30
C GLU A 28 11.52 8.98 -8.52
N TYR A 29 11.62 9.36 -7.27
CA TYR A 29 10.47 9.73 -6.44
C TYR A 29 9.73 10.95 -7.02
N GLU A 30 10.45 12.01 -7.40
CA GLU A 30 9.85 13.19 -8.02
C GLU A 30 9.23 12.88 -9.39
N ALA A 31 9.88 12.07 -10.21
CA ALA A 31 9.31 11.61 -11.48
C ALA A 31 8.01 10.81 -11.28
N PHE A 32 7.97 9.96 -10.26
CA PHE A 32 6.75 9.25 -9.89
C PHE A 32 5.63 10.21 -9.44
N LYS A 33 5.92 11.19 -8.59
CA LYS A 33 4.95 12.21 -8.15
C LYS A 33 4.36 12.97 -9.34
N GLN A 34 5.19 13.36 -10.30
CA GLN A 34 4.75 14.05 -11.52
C GLN A 34 3.84 13.15 -12.38
N GLN A 35 4.24 11.89 -12.60
CA GLN A 35 3.43 10.90 -13.31
C GLN A 35 2.05 10.74 -12.65
N LYS A 36 2.02 10.51 -11.35
CA LYS A 36 0.79 10.35 -10.58
C LYS A 36 -0.12 11.58 -10.68
N ASN A 37 0.43 12.77 -10.50
CA ASN A 37 -0.32 14.02 -10.61
C ASN A 37 -0.92 14.21 -12.00
N THR A 38 -0.19 13.85 -13.05
CA THR A 38 -0.70 13.91 -14.44
C THR A 38 -1.90 12.98 -14.64
N VAL A 39 -1.80 11.73 -14.19
CA VAL A 39 -2.90 10.76 -14.29
C VAL A 39 -4.11 11.20 -13.45
N ARG A 40 -3.89 11.70 -12.25
CA ARG A 40 -4.93 12.21 -11.34
C ARG A 40 -5.67 13.41 -11.94
N THR A 41 -4.94 14.35 -12.54
CA THR A 41 -5.53 15.51 -13.22
C THR A 41 -6.37 15.07 -14.42
N ALA A 42 -5.87 14.16 -15.25
CA ALA A 42 -6.62 13.65 -16.39
C ALA A 42 -7.91 12.94 -15.94
N ARG A 43 -7.85 12.16 -14.85
CA ARG A 43 -9.00 11.48 -14.25
C ARG A 43 -10.05 12.45 -13.72
N SER A 44 -9.60 13.52 -13.03
CA SER A 44 -10.48 14.59 -12.54
C SER A 44 -11.22 15.29 -13.68
N ILE A 45 -10.53 15.60 -14.78
CA ILE A 45 -11.16 16.20 -15.97
C ILE A 45 -12.20 15.25 -16.57
N LEU A 46 -11.88 13.97 -16.72
CA LEU A 46 -12.83 12.98 -17.26
C LEU A 46 -14.08 12.83 -16.38
N ARG A 47 -13.93 12.85 -15.06
CA ARG A 47 -15.08 12.86 -14.13
C ARG A 47 -15.95 14.10 -14.35
N GLN A 48 -15.38 15.28 -14.40
CA GLN A 48 -16.12 16.54 -14.65
C GLN A 48 -16.89 16.53 -15.98
N VAL A 49 -16.34 15.95 -17.02
CA VAL A 49 -17.00 15.84 -18.34
C VAL A 49 -18.18 14.85 -18.29
N ASN A 50 -18.05 13.79 -17.48
CA ASN A 50 -19.07 12.74 -17.35
C ASN A 50 -20.14 13.06 -16.27
N ASP A 51 -19.84 13.97 -15.34
CA ASP A 51 -20.64 14.29 -14.14
C ASP A 51 -21.95 15.08 -14.41
N GLY A 52 -22.40 15.15 -15.64
CA GLY A 52 -23.74 15.71 -15.92
C GLY A 52 -24.88 14.99 -15.20
N ASN A 53 -24.68 13.79 -14.63
CA ASN A 53 -25.70 12.96 -13.98
C ASN A 53 -25.18 11.99 -12.91
N ASN A 54 -23.94 12.15 -12.37
CA ASN A 54 -23.37 11.13 -11.50
C ASN A 54 -23.62 11.40 -10.02
N THR A 55 -24.51 10.59 -9.42
CA THR A 55 -24.76 10.48 -7.98
C THR A 55 -23.99 9.31 -7.36
N ASP A 56 -22.95 8.79 -8.05
CA ASP A 56 -22.25 7.61 -7.62
C ASP A 56 -21.40 7.89 -6.38
N LYS A 57 -21.52 7.02 -5.39
CA LYS A 57 -20.70 7.06 -4.18
C LYS A 57 -19.23 6.93 -4.53
N LYS A 58 -18.36 7.60 -3.78
CA LYS A 58 -16.92 7.44 -3.89
C LYS A 58 -16.50 6.05 -3.42
N THR A 59 -15.62 5.38 -4.13
CA THR A 59 -15.17 4.04 -3.72
C THR A 59 -13.89 4.11 -2.89
N VAL A 60 -13.92 3.39 -1.76
CA VAL A 60 -12.77 3.18 -0.88
C VAL A 60 -12.47 1.68 -0.82
N VAL A 61 -11.23 1.30 -1.15
CA VAL A 61 -10.80 -0.10 -1.16
C VAL A 61 -9.87 -0.35 0.02
N PHE A 62 -10.21 -1.31 0.85
CA PHE A 62 -9.36 -1.83 1.92
C PHE A 62 -8.64 -3.09 1.43
N MET A 63 -7.33 -3.10 1.52
CA MET A 63 -6.50 -4.25 1.15
C MET A 63 -5.73 -4.78 2.36
N PRO A 64 -6.41 -5.54 3.26
CA PRO A 64 -5.74 -6.15 4.41
C PRO A 64 -4.69 -7.15 3.92
N TYR A 65 -3.53 -7.17 4.60
CA TYR A 65 -2.44 -8.08 4.26
C TYR A 65 -2.76 -9.52 4.64
N LYS A 66 -3.31 -9.72 5.85
CA LYS A 66 -3.80 -11.00 6.36
C LYS A 66 -4.99 -10.77 7.27
N SER A 67 -5.89 -11.74 7.35
CA SER A 67 -7.09 -11.67 8.21
C SER A 67 -6.76 -11.41 9.68
N GLN A 68 -5.68 -11.98 10.21
CA GLN A 68 -5.22 -11.75 11.58
C GLN A 68 -4.87 -10.29 11.92
N TYR A 69 -4.68 -9.44 10.90
CA TYR A 69 -4.39 -8.02 11.09
C TYR A 69 -5.59 -7.12 10.78
N TRP A 70 -6.75 -7.72 10.54
CA TRP A 70 -7.98 -6.98 10.21
C TRP A 70 -8.34 -5.95 11.28
N GLU A 71 -8.23 -6.30 12.55
CA GLU A 71 -8.56 -5.42 13.68
C GLU A 71 -7.84 -4.05 13.61
N ASN A 72 -6.66 -3.99 12.99
CA ASN A 72 -5.91 -2.75 12.84
C ASN A 72 -6.56 -1.78 11.82
N MET A 73 -7.39 -2.28 10.91
CA MET A 73 -8.11 -1.48 9.89
C MET A 73 -9.58 -1.30 10.25
N GLU A 74 -10.13 -2.11 11.13
CA GLU A 74 -11.56 -2.24 11.36
C GLU A 74 -12.22 -0.93 11.77
N ALA A 75 -11.58 -0.14 12.63
CA ALA A 75 -12.13 1.14 13.08
C ALA A 75 -12.29 2.13 11.91
N LEU A 76 -11.27 2.21 11.06
CA LEU A 76 -11.30 3.05 9.86
C LEU A 76 -12.31 2.51 8.83
N TRP A 77 -12.38 1.20 8.66
CA TRP A 77 -13.36 0.56 7.79
C TRP A 77 -14.80 0.87 8.23
N LYS A 78 -15.10 0.80 9.53
CA LYS A 78 -16.42 1.16 10.08
C LYS A 78 -16.77 2.61 9.80
N GLU A 79 -15.84 3.53 9.98
CA GLU A 79 -16.06 4.96 9.71
C GLU A 79 -16.47 5.19 8.26
N TYR A 80 -15.80 4.55 7.29
CA TYR A 80 -16.20 4.65 5.89
C TYR A 80 -17.48 3.90 5.57
N SER A 81 -17.73 2.74 6.18
CA SER A 81 -18.92 1.93 5.95
C SER A 81 -20.19 2.58 6.48
N ASP A 82 -20.09 3.35 7.56
CA ASP A 82 -21.19 4.10 8.16
C ASP A 82 -21.47 5.42 7.43
N ASN A 83 -20.64 5.80 6.46
CA ASN A 83 -20.80 7.05 5.72
C ASN A 83 -21.38 6.79 4.32
N ASP A 84 -22.61 7.31 4.11
CA ASP A 84 -23.37 7.14 2.87
C ASP A 84 -22.71 7.73 1.60
N GLU A 85 -21.68 8.55 1.73
CA GLU A 85 -20.93 9.09 0.60
C GLU A 85 -19.98 8.05 -0.04
N TYR A 86 -19.71 6.93 0.66
CA TYR A 86 -18.73 5.95 0.22
C TYR A 86 -19.36 4.59 -0.10
N ASN A 87 -18.76 3.93 -1.08
CA ASN A 87 -18.89 2.50 -1.34
C ASN A 87 -17.59 1.83 -0.89
N VAL A 88 -17.70 0.93 0.10
CA VAL A 88 -16.53 0.29 0.71
C VAL A 88 -16.36 -1.11 0.14
N VAL A 89 -15.15 -1.42 -0.33
CA VAL A 89 -14.78 -2.72 -0.89
C VAL A 89 -13.60 -3.27 -0.10
N VAL A 90 -13.65 -4.54 0.29
CA VAL A 90 -12.55 -5.21 0.99
C VAL A 90 -11.97 -6.30 0.10
N ILE A 91 -10.69 -6.17 -0.22
CA ILE A 91 -9.97 -7.09 -1.10
C ILE A 91 -8.73 -7.59 -0.34
N PRO A 92 -8.76 -8.82 0.21
CA PRO A 92 -7.57 -9.42 0.81
C PRO A 92 -6.41 -9.44 -0.18
N LEU A 93 -5.26 -8.95 0.25
CA LEU A 93 -4.07 -8.83 -0.61
C LEU A 93 -3.52 -10.22 -0.93
N PRO A 94 -3.46 -10.64 -2.22
CA PRO A 94 -2.85 -11.90 -2.58
C PRO A 94 -1.33 -11.84 -2.37
N TYR A 95 -0.78 -12.82 -1.66
CA TYR A 95 0.65 -12.89 -1.41
C TYR A 95 1.21 -14.29 -1.67
N TYR A 96 2.53 -14.38 -1.84
CA TYR A 96 3.26 -15.57 -2.25
C TYR A 96 4.49 -15.75 -1.38
N TYR A 97 4.81 -16.98 -1.02
CA TYR A 97 6.10 -17.31 -0.40
C TYR A 97 7.17 -17.46 -1.46
N LYS A 98 8.31 -16.82 -1.24
CA LYS A 98 9.50 -16.93 -2.09
C LYS A 98 10.26 -18.21 -1.76
N ASN A 99 10.64 -18.96 -2.79
CA ASN A 99 11.47 -20.14 -2.69
C ASN A 99 12.93 -19.80 -3.06
N PHE A 100 13.87 -20.60 -2.58
CA PHE A 100 15.30 -20.41 -2.86
C PHE A 100 15.69 -20.59 -4.34
N ASP A 101 14.85 -21.23 -5.13
CA ASP A 101 15.03 -21.40 -6.56
C ASP A 101 14.48 -20.26 -7.42
N GLY A 102 14.01 -19.18 -6.77
CA GLY A 102 13.43 -18.03 -7.44
C GLY A 102 11.94 -18.18 -7.82
N THR A 103 11.32 -19.32 -7.48
CA THR A 103 9.87 -19.50 -7.64
C THR A 103 9.12 -18.89 -6.47
N ALA A 104 7.79 -18.75 -6.61
CA ALA A 104 6.93 -18.26 -5.54
C ALA A 104 5.63 -19.06 -5.50
N ASP A 105 5.24 -19.49 -4.30
CA ASP A 105 4.03 -20.26 -4.06
C ASP A 105 2.93 -19.36 -3.51
N TYR A 106 1.74 -19.41 -4.12
CA TYR A 106 0.58 -18.69 -3.61
C TYR A 106 0.27 -19.13 -2.18
N CYS A 107 0.07 -18.13 -1.32
CA CYS A 107 -0.35 -18.36 0.04
C CYS A 107 -1.82 -17.99 0.21
N GLU A 108 -2.64 -18.99 0.48
CA GLU A 108 -4.00 -18.77 0.89
C GLU A 108 -4.02 -18.32 2.36
N ASP A 109 -4.63 -17.15 2.62
CA ASP A 109 -4.91 -16.74 3.99
C ASP A 109 -6.02 -17.61 4.56
N LYS A 110 -5.66 -18.55 5.44
CA LYS A 110 -6.59 -19.48 6.09
C LYS A 110 -7.34 -18.87 7.30
N GLY A 111 -7.07 -17.61 7.59
CA GLY A 111 -7.80 -16.88 8.62
C GLY A 111 -9.21 -16.53 8.17
N THR A 112 -10.03 -16.11 9.12
CA THR A 112 -11.41 -15.70 8.89
C THR A 112 -11.55 -14.21 9.17
N TYR A 113 -12.26 -13.52 8.28
CA TYR A 113 -12.76 -12.18 8.54
C TYR A 113 -14.08 -12.26 9.32
N PRO A 114 -14.47 -11.22 10.04
CA PRO A 114 -15.78 -11.16 10.67
C PRO A 114 -16.91 -11.30 9.64
N ASP A 115 -18.02 -11.97 10.00
CA ASP A 115 -19.15 -12.24 9.10
C ASP A 115 -19.81 -10.98 8.50
N TYR A 116 -19.62 -9.82 9.14
CA TYR A 116 -20.14 -8.54 8.64
C TYR A 116 -19.25 -7.89 7.57
N VAL A 117 -18.10 -8.48 7.25
CA VAL A 117 -17.18 -7.98 6.22
C VAL A 117 -17.43 -8.73 4.92
N GLU A 118 -17.98 -8.05 3.93
CA GLU A 118 -18.13 -8.62 2.59
C GLU A 118 -16.80 -8.55 1.85
N LEU A 119 -16.30 -9.70 1.42
CA LEU A 119 -15.03 -9.81 0.71
C LEU A 119 -15.23 -9.84 -0.80
N THR A 120 -14.45 -9.06 -1.51
CA THR A 120 -14.32 -9.13 -2.96
C THR A 120 -13.00 -9.81 -3.31
N THR A 121 -13.03 -10.76 -4.24
CA THR A 121 -11.80 -11.37 -4.73
C THR A 121 -11.09 -10.42 -5.69
N TYR A 122 -9.75 -10.42 -5.64
CA TYR A 122 -8.95 -9.51 -6.46
C TYR A 122 -9.14 -9.73 -7.97
N GLU A 123 -9.52 -10.93 -8.40
CA GLU A 123 -9.83 -11.24 -9.80
C GLU A 123 -11.09 -10.53 -10.30
N ASN A 124 -11.99 -10.19 -9.39
CA ASN A 124 -13.26 -9.55 -9.70
C ASN A 124 -13.20 -8.02 -9.63
N TYR A 125 -12.04 -7.46 -9.26
CA TYR A 125 -11.86 -6.01 -9.14
C TYR A 125 -10.74 -5.50 -10.05
N ARG A 126 -11.08 -4.63 -11.00
CA ARG A 126 -10.14 -4.05 -11.95
C ARG A 126 -9.83 -2.60 -11.59
N PHE A 127 -8.72 -2.39 -10.91
CA PHE A 127 -8.30 -1.06 -10.43
C PHE A 127 -8.20 -0.03 -11.57
N GLU A 128 -7.70 -0.43 -12.74
CA GLU A 128 -7.55 0.44 -13.92
C GLU A 128 -8.88 0.97 -14.46
N GLN A 129 -9.97 0.24 -14.23
CA GLN A 129 -11.32 0.62 -14.69
C GLN A 129 -12.10 1.32 -13.57
N MET A 130 -11.98 0.81 -12.35
CA MET A 130 -12.76 1.30 -11.20
C MET A 130 -12.23 2.62 -10.64
N ASN A 131 -10.90 2.85 -10.74
CA ASN A 131 -10.23 4.07 -10.26
C ASN A 131 -10.77 4.56 -8.91
N PRO A 132 -10.62 3.79 -7.82
CA PRO A 132 -11.19 4.14 -6.52
C PRO A 132 -10.61 5.47 -6.02
N GLU A 133 -11.39 6.19 -5.24
CA GLU A 133 -10.96 7.43 -4.58
C GLU A 133 -9.78 7.17 -3.65
N LYS A 134 -9.89 6.09 -2.84
CA LYS A 134 -8.86 5.70 -1.88
C LYS A 134 -8.57 4.21 -1.94
N ILE A 135 -7.31 3.88 -1.73
CA ILE A 135 -6.87 2.50 -1.45
C ILE A 135 -6.09 2.53 -0.15
N ILE A 136 -6.47 1.67 0.81
CA ILE A 136 -5.78 1.51 2.09
C ILE A 136 -5.04 0.18 2.08
N ILE A 137 -3.72 0.21 2.24
CA ILE A 137 -2.84 -0.96 2.26
C ILE A 137 -2.15 -1.12 3.62
N GLN A 138 -1.82 -2.35 3.98
CA GLN A 138 -1.08 -2.68 5.20
C GLN A 138 0.35 -3.17 4.95
N ASN A 139 0.62 -3.75 3.77
CA ASN A 139 1.93 -4.28 3.43
C ASN A 139 2.84 -3.19 2.84
N PRO A 140 3.99 -2.88 3.46
CA PRO A 140 4.91 -1.88 2.93
C PRO A 140 5.89 -2.41 1.89
N TYR A 141 6.07 -3.74 1.81
CA TYR A 141 7.27 -4.34 1.22
C TYR A 141 7.20 -4.61 -0.27
N ASP A 142 6.00 -4.74 -0.86
CA ASP A 142 5.84 -5.21 -2.24
C ASP A 142 6.64 -6.51 -2.49
N GLU A 143 7.72 -6.46 -3.28
CA GLU A 143 8.63 -7.57 -3.56
C GLU A 143 9.86 -7.62 -2.63
N PHE A 144 10.07 -6.59 -1.80
CA PHE A 144 11.31 -6.42 -1.04
C PHE A 144 11.36 -7.15 0.31
N ASN A 145 10.30 -7.84 0.71
CA ASN A 145 10.37 -8.74 1.86
C ASN A 145 11.16 -9.99 1.47
N MET A 146 12.02 -10.47 2.39
CA MET A 146 12.92 -11.61 2.13
C MET A 146 12.20 -12.93 1.84
N THR A 147 11.01 -13.13 2.41
CA THR A 147 10.29 -14.41 2.37
C THR A 147 8.95 -14.36 1.65
N VAL A 148 8.44 -13.16 1.42
CA VAL A 148 7.10 -12.95 0.85
C VAL A 148 7.16 -11.92 -0.26
N THR A 149 6.33 -12.09 -1.26
CA THR A 149 6.05 -11.07 -2.27
C THR A 149 4.54 -10.97 -2.50
N VAL A 150 4.08 -9.84 -3.00
CA VAL A 150 2.73 -9.70 -3.52
C VAL A 150 2.78 -9.75 -5.05
N HIS A 151 1.64 -9.97 -5.69
CA HIS A 151 1.58 -9.94 -7.16
C HIS A 151 1.93 -8.53 -7.67
N PRO A 152 2.72 -8.37 -8.75
CA PRO A 152 3.17 -7.06 -9.26
C PRO A 152 2.06 -6.04 -9.53
N ALA A 153 0.86 -6.49 -9.94
CA ALA A 153 -0.29 -5.60 -10.10
C ALA A 153 -0.69 -4.86 -8.81
N PHE A 154 -0.32 -5.39 -7.64
CA PHE A 154 -0.61 -4.82 -6.31
C PHE A 154 0.59 -4.18 -5.65
N TYR A 155 1.68 -3.96 -6.37
CA TYR A 155 2.78 -3.15 -5.87
C TYR A 155 2.29 -1.72 -5.60
N SER A 156 2.75 -1.16 -4.51
CA SER A 156 2.31 0.15 -4.02
C SER A 156 2.39 1.24 -5.08
N ARG A 157 3.46 1.21 -5.90
CA ARG A 157 3.62 2.14 -7.03
C ARG A 157 2.49 2.00 -8.06
N ASN A 158 2.08 0.77 -8.38
CA ASN A 158 1.02 0.51 -9.35
C ASN A 158 -0.34 0.89 -8.78
N LEU A 159 -0.64 0.52 -7.54
CA LEU A 159 -1.87 0.92 -6.86
C LEU A 159 -2.01 2.45 -6.80
N ALA A 160 -0.91 3.15 -6.47
CA ALA A 160 -0.90 4.60 -6.37
C ALA A 160 -1.28 5.31 -7.69
N ILE A 161 -0.99 4.72 -8.84
CA ILE A 161 -1.39 5.28 -10.14
C ILE A 161 -2.90 5.12 -10.38
N HIS A 162 -3.53 4.08 -9.83
CA HIS A 162 -4.94 3.76 -10.04
C HIS A 162 -5.90 4.30 -8.97
N THR A 163 -5.41 5.11 -8.04
CA THR A 163 -6.24 5.76 -7.00
C THR A 163 -5.92 7.25 -6.90
N ASP A 164 -6.85 8.02 -6.35
CA ASP A 164 -6.58 9.42 -6.04
C ASP A 164 -5.76 9.53 -4.75
N GLU A 165 -5.96 8.64 -3.78
CA GLU A 165 -5.19 8.62 -2.53
C GLU A 165 -4.83 7.18 -2.14
N LEU A 166 -3.53 6.85 -2.14
CA LEU A 166 -3.02 5.62 -1.55
C LEU A 166 -2.64 5.90 -0.09
N ILE A 167 -3.24 5.14 0.84
CA ILE A 167 -2.99 5.27 2.28
C ILE A 167 -2.29 4.00 2.76
N TYR A 168 -1.12 4.17 3.37
CA TYR A 168 -0.46 3.08 4.07
C TYR A 168 -0.74 3.14 5.57
N MET A 169 -1.18 2.02 6.13
CA MET A 169 -1.42 1.81 7.54
C MET A 169 -0.75 0.49 7.98
N PRO A 170 0.28 0.52 8.84
CA PRO A 170 1.04 -0.68 9.19
C PRO A 170 0.14 -1.80 9.77
N TYR A 171 0.40 -3.05 9.36
CA TYR A 171 -0.25 -4.22 9.97
C TYR A 171 0.29 -4.57 11.36
N PHE A 172 1.42 -4.01 11.74
CA PHE A 172 2.08 -4.23 13.03
C PHE A 172 2.05 -2.95 13.86
N LYS A 173 2.00 -3.13 15.16
CA LYS A 173 2.22 -2.04 16.13
C LYS A 173 3.69 -2.02 16.49
N THR A 174 4.32 -0.86 16.30
CA THR A 174 5.69 -0.63 16.77
C THR A 174 5.61 -0.23 18.23
N GLU A 175 6.45 -0.84 19.10
CA GLU A 175 6.63 -0.28 20.43
C GLU A 175 7.19 1.14 20.33
N GLU A 176 6.91 1.97 21.34
CA GLU A 176 7.51 3.31 21.39
C GLU A 176 9.03 3.16 21.45
N ILE A 177 9.70 3.81 20.52
CA ILE A 177 11.16 3.76 20.39
C ILE A 177 11.75 4.96 21.11
N ASP A 178 12.65 4.71 22.07
CA ASP A 178 13.44 5.77 22.70
C ASP A 178 14.36 6.41 21.63
N GLU A 179 14.43 7.74 21.61
CA GLU A 179 15.27 8.49 20.65
C GLU A 179 16.76 8.11 20.73
N ASN A 180 17.20 7.58 21.87
CA ASN A 180 18.57 7.14 22.12
C ASN A 180 18.78 5.65 21.81
N ASP A 181 17.74 4.88 21.53
CA ASP A 181 17.88 3.50 21.08
C ASP A 181 18.30 3.43 19.61
N MET A 182 19.60 3.64 19.41
CA MET A 182 20.20 3.60 18.08
C MET A 182 20.02 2.28 17.35
N ARG A 183 19.84 1.17 18.08
CA ARG A 183 19.62 -0.15 17.47
C ARG A 183 18.20 -0.24 16.92
N ALA A 184 17.19 0.08 17.72
CA ALA A 184 15.79 0.10 17.27
C ALA A 184 15.62 1.10 16.12
N TYR A 185 16.19 2.31 16.24
CA TYR A 185 16.15 3.31 15.19
C TYR A 185 16.79 2.83 13.87
N LYS A 186 17.93 2.14 13.93
CA LYS A 186 18.58 1.58 12.73
C LYS A 186 17.68 0.55 12.03
N TRP A 187 17.00 -0.31 12.81
CA TRP A 187 16.09 -1.31 12.28
C TRP A 187 14.86 -0.72 11.57
N MET A 188 14.49 0.51 11.87
CA MET A 188 13.37 1.18 11.20
C MET A 188 13.57 1.27 9.68
N LYS A 189 14.80 1.28 9.18
CA LYS A 189 15.09 1.27 7.75
C LYS A 189 14.35 0.13 7.04
N GLU A 190 14.27 -1.04 7.66
CA GLU A 190 13.71 -2.26 7.08
C GLU A 190 12.20 -2.19 6.77
N TYR A 191 11.49 -1.18 7.29
CA TYR A 191 10.06 -0.99 7.03
C TYR A 191 9.66 0.44 6.70
N VAL A 192 10.44 1.45 7.13
CA VAL A 192 10.11 2.86 6.88
C VAL A 192 10.46 3.29 5.45
N THR A 193 11.58 2.81 4.91
CA THR A 193 12.03 3.18 3.56
C THR A 193 11.50 2.24 2.48
N MET A 194 10.40 1.52 2.73
CA MET A 194 9.83 0.54 1.81
C MET A 194 8.78 1.15 0.87
N PRO A 195 8.48 0.49 -0.28
CA PRO A 195 7.59 1.01 -1.31
C PRO A 195 6.24 1.51 -0.81
N GLY A 196 5.60 0.76 0.10
CA GLY A 196 4.29 1.12 0.65
C GLY A 196 4.29 2.46 1.38
N VAL A 197 5.41 2.80 2.06
CA VAL A 197 5.60 4.10 2.70
C VAL A 197 5.95 5.17 1.67
N VAL A 198 6.89 4.86 0.77
CA VAL A 198 7.43 5.81 -0.20
C VAL A 198 6.37 6.24 -1.22
N TYR A 199 5.60 5.31 -1.77
CA TYR A 199 4.62 5.60 -2.82
C TYR A 199 3.22 5.95 -2.31
N ALA A 200 2.93 5.78 -1.02
CA ALA A 200 1.68 6.27 -0.44
C ALA A 200 1.57 7.80 -0.51
N ASP A 201 0.35 8.32 -0.56
CA ASP A 201 0.07 9.75 -0.38
C ASP A 201 -0.02 10.10 1.09
N LYS A 202 -0.50 9.16 1.89
CA LYS A 202 -0.67 9.31 3.33
C LYS A 202 -0.17 8.06 4.06
N VAL A 203 0.52 8.28 5.16
CA VAL A 203 1.01 7.22 6.06
C VAL A 203 0.43 7.48 7.43
N ILE A 204 -0.27 6.49 7.99
CA ILE A 204 -0.86 6.58 9.33
C ILE A 204 0.00 5.76 10.28
N VAL A 205 0.53 6.40 11.30
CA VAL A 205 1.34 5.76 12.35
C VAL A 205 0.67 5.93 13.72
N GLN A 206 1.14 5.22 14.73
CA GLN A 206 0.46 5.09 16.01
C GLN A 206 0.66 6.27 16.97
N SER A 207 1.72 7.08 16.79
CA SER A 207 2.03 8.17 17.71
C SER A 207 2.87 9.29 17.07
N GLU A 208 2.89 10.44 17.72
CA GLU A 208 3.71 11.58 17.32
C GLU A 208 5.21 11.23 17.32
N ASN A 209 5.68 10.45 18.31
CA ASN A 209 7.06 10.02 18.38
C ASN A 209 7.44 9.15 17.18
N ILE A 210 6.62 8.17 16.86
CA ILE A 210 6.83 7.32 15.67
C ILE A 210 6.79 8.15 14.39
N LYS A 211 5.89 9.13 14.26
CA LYS A 211 5.90 10.08 13.13
C LYS A 211 7.26 10.77 12.99
N LYS A 212 7.78 11.35 14.08
CA LYS A 212 9.08 12.04 14.07
C LYS A 212 10.21 11.13 13.59
N LEU A 213 10.22 9.87 14.06
CA LEU A 213 11.23 8.90 13.67
C LEU A 213 11.10 8.47 12.20
N TYR A 214 9.87 8.31 11.69
CA TYR A 214 9.62 8.05 10.26
C TYR A 214 10.12 9.20 9.39
N VAL A 215 9.73 10.44 9.71
CA VAL A 215 10.18 11.64 8.99
C VAL A 215 11.70 11.70 8.97
N LYS A 216 12.36 11.56 10.13
CA LYS A 216 13.81 11.56 10.24
C LYS A 216 14.44 10.48 9.37
N LYS A 217 13.92 9.24 9.42
CA LYS A 217 14.46 8.10 8.64
C LYS A 217 14.33 8.30 7.14
N LEU A 218 13.20 8.81 6.67
CA LEU A 218 12.99 9.12 5.25
C LEU A 218 13.83 10.31 4.78
N THR A 219 13.98 11.32 5.63
CA THR A 219 14.89 12.45 5.36
C THR A 219 16.34 11.99 5.22
N GLU A 220 16.81 11.09 6.10
CA GLU A 220 18.14 10.48 5.96
C GLU A 220 18.31 9.69 4.66
N PHE A 221 17.24 9.05 4.18
CA PHE A 221 17.25 8.21 2.97
C PHE A 221 17.20 9.04 1.68
N PHE A 222 16.40 10.13 1.65
CA PHE A 222 16.14 10.93 0.45
C PHE A 222 16.88 12.28 0.43
N GLY A 223 17.44 12.71 1.54
CA GLY A 223 18.12 14.01 1.72
C GLY A 223 17.29 15.05 2.45
N GLU A 224 17.96 16.04 3.01
CA GLU A 224 17.37 17.08 3.89
C GLU A 224 16.24 17.87 3.22
N ASP A 225 16.33 18.13 1.94
CA ASP A 225 15.32 18.88 1.16
C ASP A 225 13.96 18.19 1.13
N SER A 226 13.91 16.88 1.44
CA SER A 226 12.69 16.07 1.41
C SER A 226 11.87 16.11 2.72
N GLN A 227 12.39 16.69 3.81
CA GLN A 227 11.79 16.63 5.14
C GLN A 227 10.31 17.09 5.16
N ASN A 228 10.01 18.20 4.49
CA ASN A 228 8.65 18.75 4.46
C ASN A 228 7.66 17.81 3.75
N ASP A 229 8.09 17.09 2.72
CA ASP A 229 7.26 16.12 2.03
C ASP A 229 6.83 15.00 2.98
N TRP A 230 7.77 14.49 3.77
CA TRP A 230 7.51 13.41 4.71
C TRP A 230 6.68 13.88 5.91
N ASP A 231 6.94 15.08 6.43
CA ASP A 231 6.16 15.61 7.55
C ASP A 231 4.68 15.83 7.18
N ASN A 232 4.40 16.27 5.96
CA ASN A 232 3.05 16.44 5.43
C ASN A 232 2.36 15.11 5.12
N LYS A 233 3.11 14.09 4.70
CA LYS A 233 2.59 12.76 4.34
C LYS A 233 2.21 11.92 5.56
N ILE A 234 2.98 12.00 6.65
CA ILE A 234 2.86 11.12 7.82
C ILE A 234 1.96 11.77 8.87
N THR A 235 0.96 11.00 9.32
CA THR A 235 0.00 11.42 10.36
C THR A 235 -0.11 10.35 11.45
N TYR A 236 -0.65 10.70 12.61
CA TYR A 236 -0.90 9.79 13.74
C TYR A 236 -2.27 10.05 14.35
#